data_5b104d1cb139cd7a5503c29407b11669
#
_entry.id   5b104d1cb139cd7a5503c29407b11669
#
_cell.length_a   1.000
_cell.length_b   1.000
_cell.length_c   1.000
_cell.angle_alpha   90.00
_cell.angle_beta   90.00
_cell.angle_gamma   90.00
#
_symmetry.space_group_name_H-M   'P 1'
#
loop_
_entity.id
_entity.type
_entity.pdbx_description
1 polymer ?
#
loop_
_entity_poly.entity_id
_entity_poly.type
_entity_poly.pdbx_seq_one_letter_code
_entity_poly.pdbx_strand_id
1 'polypeptide(L)'
;MRKLYLTTATSLFSLCLNAQYAADFKVFKADPNPSSHMSVQKLLQSMVGDGVVLKSYSITKTSSDEAYGFFEDKKARLGMSKGLVMTTGGIVGLSSKNMSGSTSNNTHANAEGRGTKPDQATGCADLEKLLEKGKKTFDACVIELDVVPTSDSLSFNYVFGSEEYDEYVGSEYNDVFGFFISGEGIKDVQNLAVVPNTKTPVSVNNINNGAVNSYARTKANNSAFYVSNLDGSMGLEYDGMTKLMEIRQAVVPYKTYHIKLAIADVGDNAYDSGVLLEGRSIVSYEKRYNVLFDKDEKAIDETYKNLLDALAKQYKSYGGKILLTGHTDNESSEELSCDRANNISAYLQGKGVAAEKITINCKGETMPAYDNTNEKGKILNRRVELKIIGDQATYFEKKSAEPLTGIDVVKSSLLQNYPNPFIGSTTIDAYILETAKEAHITITDLTGKTIKTIYMMERGKTSVVFDAGNLSEGVYVASLFTDGSAAGSIKLINNK
;
A
#
# COMPACT_ATOMS: atom_id res chain seq x y z
N MET A 1 -23.11 21.59 -52.08
CA MET A 1 -23.40 20.34 -51.30
C MET A 1 -22.17 19.51 -50.93
N ARG A 2 -21.00 20.14 -50.63
CA ARG A 2 -19.76 19.38 -50.23
C ARG A 2 -19.21 19.75 -48.86
N LYS A 3 -19.89 20.61 -48.11
CA LYS A 3 -19.42 21.03 -46.75
C LYS A 3 -20.16 20.36 -45.56
N LEU A 4 -21.19 19.54 -45.86
CA LEU A 4 -22.01 18.94 -44.78
C LEU A 4 -21.54 17.56 -44.33
N TYR A 5 -20.66 16.89 -45.10
CA TYR A 5 -20.19 15.55 -44.76
C TYR A 5 -18.90 15.51 -43.92
N LEU A 6 -18.17 16.65 -43.77
CA LEU A 6 -16.92 16.64 -43.03
C LEU A 6 -17.15 16.88 -41.52
N THR A 7 -18.24 17.58 -41.15
CA THR A 7 -18.56 17.85 -39.75
C THR A 7 -19.21 16.65 -39.03
N THR A 8 -19.93 15.79 -39.78
CA THR A 8 -20.53 14.59 -39.18
C THR A 8 -19.52 13.46 -38.96
N ALA A 9 -18.47 13.36 -39.78
CA ALA A 9 -17.45 12.33 -39.63
C ALA A 9 -16.52 12.64 -38.42
N THR A 10 -16.19 13.90 -38.18
CA THR A 10 -15.37 14.30 -37.03
C THR A 10 -16.12 14.16 -35.73
N SER A 11 -17.41 14.47 -35.68
CA SER A 11 -18.23 14.30 -34.46
C SER A 11 -18.52 12.81 -34.16
N LEU A 12 -18.70 11.97 -35.17
CA LEU A 12 -18.86 10.52 -34.97
C LEU A 12 -17.53 9.86 -34.56
N PHE A 13 -16.39 10.30 -35.09
CA PHE A 13 -15.09 9.79 -34.71
C PHE A 13 -14.72 10.20 -33.28
N SER A 14 -15.04 11.42 -32.88
CA SER A 14 -14.89 11.91 -31.50
C SER A 14 -15.82 11.18 -30.51
N LEU A 15 -17.07 10.92 -30.89
CA LEU A 15 -18.02 10.15 -30.08
C LEU A 15 -17.62 8.67 -29.94
N CYS A 16 -17.08 8.05 -30.97
CA CYS A 16 -16.57 6.67 -30.90
C CYS A 16 -15.30 6.57 -30.05
N LEU A 17 -14.38 7.54 -30.14
CA LEU A 17 -13.21 7.59 -29.26
C LEU A 17 -13.60 7.79 -27.79
N ASN A 18 -14.54 8.68 -27.49
CA ASN A 18 -15.02 8.95 -26.16
C ASN A 18 -15.68 7.71 -25.52
N ALA A 19 -16.51 7.00 -26.28
CA ALA A 19 -17.14 5.75 -25.81
C ALA A 19 -16.11 4.63 -25.54
N GLN A 20 -14.99 4.63 -26.26
CA GLN A 20 -13.94 3.63 -26.11
C GLN A 20 -13.07 3.89 -24.87
N TYR A 21 -12.81 5.15 -24.51
CA TYR A 21 -12.03 5.51 -23.33
C TYR A 21 -12.80 5.18 -22.04
N ALA A 22 -14.08 5.53 -21.94
CA ALA A 22 -14.93 5.21 -20.79
C ALA A 22 -15.16 3.70 -20.59
N ALA A 23 -15.00 2.89 -21.66
CA ALA A 23 -15.11 1.43 -21.54
C ALA A 23 -13.85 0.75 -20.97
N ASP A 24 -12.70 1.41 -21.02
CA ASP A 24 -11.42 0.84 -20.64
C ASP A 24 -11.05 1.09 -19.16
N PHE A 25 -11.45 2.23 -18.59
CA PHE A 25 -11.30 2.55 -17.17
C PHE A 25 -12.65 2.40 -16.45
N LYS A 26 -12.68 1.65 -15.37
CA LYS A 26 -13.89 1.38 -14.60
C LYS A 26 -13.61 1.47 -13.11
N VAL A 27 -14.60 1.93 -12.36
CA VAL A 27 -14.63 1.87 -10.90
C VAL A 27 -15.80 1.04 -10.42
N PHE A 28 -15.62 0.40 -9.28
CA PHE A 28 -16.60 -0.48 -8.65
C PHE A 28 -16.62 -0.17 -7.15
N LYS A 29 -17.82 0.08 -6.62
CA LYS A 29 -18.00 0.27 -5.18
C LYS A 29 -17.58 -0.98 -4.41
N ALA A 30 -16.93 -0.79 -3.28
CA ALA A 30 -16.71 -1.87 -2.35
C ALA A 30 -18.04 -2.23 -1.65
N ASP A 31 -18.33 -3.52 -1.60
CA ASP A 31 -19.53 -4.04 -0.94
C ASP A 31 -19.21 -4.26 0.55
N PRO A 32 -20.00 -3.69 1.50
CA PRO A 32 -19.82 -3.96 2.92
C PRO A 32 -20.09 -5.42 3.30
N ASN A 33 -20.79 -6.19 2.46
CA ASN A 33 -21.04 -7.61 2.72
C ASN A 33 -19.77 -8.44 2.54
N PRO A 34 -19.21 -9.05 3.60
CA PRO A 34 -17.96 -9.81 3.52
C PRO A 34 -18.05 -11.04 2.63
N SER A 35 -19.22 -11.58 2.40
CA SER A 35 -19.43 -12.72 1.48
C SER A 35 -19.37 -12.32 0.02
N SER A 36 -19.51 -11.05 -0.31
CA SER A 36 -19.42 -10.53 -1.67
C SER A 36 -18.00 -10.72 -2.24
N HIS A 37 -17.91 -10.98 -3.54
CA HIS A 37 -16.62 -10.97 -4.25
C HIS A 37 -16.02 -9.56 -4.39
N MET A 38 -16.83 -8.52 -4.19
CA MET A 38 -16.42 -7.10 -4.15
C MET A 38 -16.34 -6.56 -2.72
N SER A 39 -16.22 -7.42 -1.72
CA SER A 39 -16.16 -6.97 -0.33
C SER A 39 -14.91 -6.15 -0.02
N VAL A 40 -15.05 -5.24 0.93
CA VAL A 40 -13.94 -4.43 1.47
C VAL A 40 -12.75 -5.31 1.87
N GLN A 41 -13.02 -6.42 2.55
CA GLN A 41 -11.99 -7.37 2.95
C GLN A 41 -11.20 -7.90 1.74
N LYS A 42 -11.89 -8.33 0.69
CA LYS A 42 -11.24 -8.84 -0.53
C LYS A 42 -10.51 -7.74 -1.30
N LEU A 43 -11.05 -6.52 -1.29
CA LEU A 43 -10.36 -5.36 -1.83
C LEU A 43 -9.00 -5.18 -1.17
N LEU A 44 -8.97 -5.09 0.15
CA LEU A 44 -7.72 -4.86 0.89
C LEU A 44 -6.78 -6.07 0.82
N GLN A 45 -7.30 -7.30 0.81
CA GLN A 45 -6.50 -8.49 0.53
C GLN A 45 -5.88 -8.46 -0.87
N SER A 46 -6.59 -7.91 -1.85
CA SER A 46 -6.07 -7.78 -3.22
C SER A 46 -4.95 -6.73 -3.36
N MET A 47 -4.80 -5.82 -2.40
CA MET A 47 -3.71 -4.85 -2.35
C MET A 47 -2.40 -5.49 -1.88
N VAL A 48 -2.52 -6.51 -1.02
CA VAL A 48 -1.38 -7.22 -0.45
C VAL A 48 -0.87 -8.25 -1.46
N GLY A 49 0.39 -8.13 -1.80
CA GLY A 49 1.10 -9.02 -2.70
C GLY A 49 2.00 -10.02 -1.97
N ASP A 50 3.03 -10.46 -2.68
CA ASP A 50 3.91 -11.50 -2.19
C ASP A 50 4.76 -11.03 -1.00
N GLY A 51 4.95 -11.90 -0.02
CA GLY A 51 5.78 -11.64 1.15
C GLY A 51 5.17 -10.70 2.20
N VAL A 52 3.86 -10.42 2.15
CA VAL A 52 3.17 -9.61 3.15
C VAL A 52 1.92 -10.29 3.66
N VAL A 53 1.71 -10.27 4.96
CA VAL A 53 0.50 -10.77 5.63
C VAL A 53 -0.33 -9.58 6.11
N LEU A 54 -1.60 -9.52 5.75
CA LEU A 54 -2.56 -8.57 6.31
C LEU A 54 -3.15 -9.12 7.60
N LYS A 55 -2.92 -8.45 8.72
CA LYS A 55 -3.43 -8.84 10.05
C LYS A 55 -4.81 -8.26 10.36
N SER A 56 -4.95 -6.98 10.10
CA SER A 56 -6.17 -6.23 10.41
C SER A 56 -6.28 -5.01 9.50
N TYR A 57 -7.47 -4.46 9.43
CA TYR A 57 -7.73 -3.20 8.76
C TYR A 57 -8.87 -2.42 9.42
N SER A 58 -8.88 -1.12 9.17
CA SER A 58 -10.02 -0.25 9.46
C SER A 58 -10.17 0.82 8.38
N ILE A 59 -11.39 1.31 8.20
CA ILE A 59 -11.69 2.38 7.26
C ILE A 59 -12.49 3.45 7.98
N THR A 60 -12.03 4.68 7.88
CA THR A 60 -12.72 5.87 8.35
C THR A 60 -12.91 6.81 7.15
N LYS A 61 -14.13 7.25 6.93
CA LYS A 61 -14.51 8.17 5.86
C LYS A 61 -15.48 9.19 6.41
N THR A 62 -15.42 10.38 5.89
CA THR A 62 -16.25 11.50 6.37
C THR A 62 -17.03 12.18 5.26
N SER A 63 -16.61 11.99 4.01
CA SER A 63 -17.23 12.62 2.86
C SER A 63 -18.39 11.82 2.28
N SER A 64 -18.18 10.57 1.93
CA SER A 64 -19.13 9.75 1.19
C SER A 64 -19.02 8.28 1.54
N ASP A 65 -20.15 7.56 1.44
CA ASP A 65 -20.15 6.09 1.50
C ASP A 65 -19.44 5.46 0.32
N GLU A 66 -19.15 6.25 -0.71
CA GLU A 66 -18.51 5.84 -1.95
C GLU A 66 -17.08 6.34 -2.08
N ALA A 67 -16.44 6.78 -0.99
CA ALA A 67 -15.10 7.36 -1.01
C ALA A 67 -13.97 6.38 -1.36
N TYR A 68 -14.25 5.10 -1.51
CA TYR A 68 -13.27 4.09 -1.90
C TYR A 68 -13.89 2.91 -2.62
N GLY A 69 -13.08 2.20 -3.40
CA GLY A 69 -13.50 1.00 -4.13
C GLY A 69 -12.40 0.41 -5.00
N PHE A 70 -12.80 -0.37 -5.97
CA PHE A 70 -11.91 -0.97 -6.95
C PHE A 70 -11.83 -0.12 -8.21
N PHE A 71 -10.68 -0.13 -8.88
CA PHE A 71 -10.57 0.34 -10.26
C PHE A 71 -9.96 -0.73 -11.17
N GLU A 72 -10.29 -0.66 -12.45
CA GLU A 72 -9.68 -1.42 -13.53
C GLU A 72 -9.38 -0.48 -14.71
N ASP A 73 -8.13 -0.45 -15.19
CA ASP A 73 -7.71 0.18 -16.44
C ASP A 73 -7.16 -0.86 -17.39
N LYS A 74 -7.95 -1.27 -18.36
CA LYS A 74 -7.56 -2.30 -19.34
C LYS A 74 -6.36 -1.92 -20.19
N LYS A 75 -6.08 -0.63 -20.34
CA LYS A 75 -4.94 -0.12 -21.11
C LYS A 75 -3.74 0.22 -20.25
N ALA A 76 -3.88 0.14 -18.92
CA ALA A 76 -2.84 0.48 -17.97
C ALA A 76 -2.17 1.84 -18.22
N ARG A 77 -2.97 2.85 -18.61
CA ARG A 77 -2.49 4.21 -18.93
C ARG A 77 -1.81 4.88 -17.73
N LEU A 78 -2.25 4.52 -16.53
CA LEU A 78 -1.65 4.99 -15.28
C LEU A 78 -0.35 4.24 -14.91
N GLY A 79 0.11 3.29 -15.72
CA GLY A 79 1.20 2.38 -15.39
C GLY A 79 0.75 1.17 -14.54
N MET A 80 -0.55 1.07 -14.23
CA MET A 80 -1.17 -0.01 -13.45
C MET A 80 -2.54 -0.36 -14.04
N SER A 81 -2.94 -1.63 -13.92
CA SER A 81 -4.16 -2.13 -14.56
C SER A 81 -5.37 -2.25 -13.64
N LYS A 82 -5.18 -2.33 -12.34
CA LYS A 82 -6.25 -2.47 -11.33
C LYS A 82 -5.73 -2.20 -9.93
N GLY A 83 -6.63 -1.89 -9.02
CA GLY A 83 -6.29 -1.70 -7.62
C GLY A 83 -7.40 -1.07 -6.79
N LEU A 84 -6.99 -0.43 -5.72
CA LEU A 84 -7.81 0.36 -4.82
C LEU A 84 -7.82 1.82 -5.30
N VAL A 85 -8.97 2.44 -5.28
CA VAL A 85 -9.12 3.90 -5.37
C VAL A 85 -9.69 4.43 -4.06
N MET A 86 -9.12 5.54 -3.59
CA MET A 86 -9.62 6.36 -2.49
C MET A 86 -9.78 7.79 -2.99
N THR A 87 -10.81 8.50 -2.54
CA THR A 87 -11.07 9.90 -2.95
C THR A 87 -11.67 10.69 -1.79
N THR A 88 -11.54 12.00 -1.84
CA THR A 88 -12.18 12.91 -0.89
C THR A 88 -13.69 12.99 -1.10
N GLY A 89 -14.17 12.63 -2.29
CA GLY A 89 -15.57 12.53 -2.61
C GLY A 89 -16.07 11.12 -2.88
N GLY A 90 -16.75 10.91 -4.02
CA GLY A 90 -17.28 9.61 -4.44
C GLY A 90 -16.59 9.08 -5.70
N ILE A 91 -16.29 7.79 -5.74
CA ILE A 91 -15.65 7.16 -6.90
C ILE A 91 -16.60 7.01 -8.11
N VAL A 92 -17.90 7.17 -7.91
CA VAL A 92 -18.88 7.09 -9.00
C VAL A 92 -18.67 8.27 -9.94
N GLY A 93 -18.41 7.99 -11.18
CA GLY A 93 -18.11 9.01 -12.18
C GLY A 93 -16.64 9.24 -12.47
N LEU A 94 -15.74 8.79 -11.58
CA LEU A 94 -14.30 8.84 -11.86
C LEU A 94 -13.94 8.14 -13.19
N SER A 95 -14.79 7.19 -13.64
CA SER A 95 -14.67 6.54 -14.95
C SER A 95 -15.27 7.36 -16.10
N SER A 96 -15.71 8.59 -15.88
CA SER A 96 -16.08 9.50 -16.96
C SER A 96 -14.83 10.10 -17.59
N LYS A 97 -14.97 10.59 -18.82
CA LYS A 97 -13.92 11.37 -19.45
C LYS A 97 -13.94 12.76 -18.83
N ASN A 98 -12.79 13.28 -18.49
CA ASN A 98 -12.63 14.72 -18.21
C ASN A 98 -13.29 15.53 -19.33
N MET A 99 -14.31 16.30 -18.99
CA MET A 99 -15.20 16.94 -19.97
C MET A 99 -14.72 18.30 -20.42
N SER A 100 -13.91 18.99 -19.63
CA SER A 100 -13.29 20.26 -20.03
C SER A 100 -12.26 20.71 -18.99
N GLY A 101 -11.13 21.16 -19.47
CA GLY A 101 -9.99 21.52 -18.64
C GLY A 101 -10.15 22.71 -17.71
N SER A 102 -11.25 23.40 -17.68
CA SER A 102 -11.44 24.56 -16.79
C SER A 102 -12.75 24.51 -16.02
N THR A 103 -13.54 23.51 -16.23
CA THR A 103 -14.85 23.34 -15.63
C THR A 103 -15.03 21.91 -15.15
N SER A 104 -13.94 21.28 -14.80
CA SER A 104 -14.02 20.04 -14.10
C SER A 104 -14.96 20.24 -12.94
N ASN A 105 -15.99 19.55 -13.02
CA ASN A 105 -16.94 19.56 -11.95
C ASN A 105 -16.49 18.46 -11.03
N ASN A 106 -16.15 18.78 -9.86
CA ASN A 106 -16.21 17.89 -8.72
C ASN A 106 -17.52 17.08 -8.68
N THR A 107 -17.98 16.67 -9.83
CA THR A 107 -19.35 16.33 -10.10
C THR A 107 -19.80 15.10 -9.40
N HIS A 108 -18.86 14.29 -9.00
CA HIS A 108 -19.23 12.99 -8.50
C HIS A 108 -18.87 12.81 -7.06
N ALA A 109 -17.98 13.59 -6.67
CA ALA A 109 -17.57 13.62 -5.33
C ALA A 109 -18.54 14.39 -4.48
N ASN A 110 -18.95 15.52 -4.96
CA ASN A 110 -19.73 16.48 -4.19
C ASN A 110 -21.17 16.67 -4.65
N ALA A 111 -21.65 15.93 -5.59
CA ALA A 111 -23.09 15.97 -5.89
C ALA A 111 -23.94 15.71 -4.63
N GLU A 112 -23.41 14.93 -3.71
CA GLU A 112 -23.99 14.69 -2.39
C GLU A 112 -23.31 15.51 -1.28
N GLY A 113 -22.04 15.90 -1.44
CA GLY A 113 -21.24 16.61 -0.43
C GLY A 113 -21.46 18.12 -0.32
N ARG A 114 -22.08 18.75 -1.31
CA ARG A 114 -22.56 20.14 -1.16
C ARG A 114 -23.56 20.34 -0.01
N GLY A 115 -23.94 19.24 0.66
CA GLY A 115 -24.80 19.27 1.82
C GLY A 115 -24.08 19.10 3.16
N THR A 116 -22.82 18.65 3.18
CA THR A 116 -22.04 18.64 4.41
C THR A 116 -21.51 20.05 4.63
N LYS A 117 -22.00 20.69 5.65
CA LYS A 117 -21.46 21.98 6.05
C LYS A 117 -19.99 21.81 6.38
N PRO A 118 -19.10 22.77 6.06
CA PRO A 118 -17.67 22.70 6.37
C PRO A 118 -17.34 22.36 7.83
N ASP A 119 -18.26 22.66 8.74
CA ASP A 119 -18.18 22.37 10.18
C ASP A 119 -18.52 20.91 10.54
N GLN A 120 -18.97 20.08 9.61
CA GLN A 120 -19.30 18.67 9.81
C GLN A 120 -18.34 17.69 9.10
N ALA A 121 -17.57 18.17 8.14
CA ALA A 121 -16.57 17.37 7.45
C ALA A 121 -15.35 17.18 8.35
N THR A 122 -15.05 15.94 8.72
CA THR A 122 -13.90 15.64 9.57
C THR A 122 -12.66 15.43 8.71
N GLY A 123 -11.62 16.21 8.95
CA GLY A 123 -10.31 16.05 8.32
C GLY A 123 -9.45 14.97 8.97
N CYS A 124 -8.18 14.93 8.60
CA CYS A 124 -7.17 14.03 9.15
C CYS A 124 -6.01 14.79 9.78
N ALA A 125 -5.87 14.66 11.12
CA ALA A 125 -4.83 15.38 11.85
C ALA A 125 -3.39 15.03 11.41
N ASP A 126 -3.14 13.82 10.92
CA ASP A 126 -1.82 13.46 10.43
C ASP A 126 -1.50 14.14 9.11
N LEU A 127 -2.50 14.35 8.25
CA LEU A 127 -2.35 15.16 7.04
C LEU A 127 -2.14 16.64 7.39
N GLU A 128 -2.85 17.17 8.39
CA GLU A 128 -2.67 18.57 8.83
C GLU A 128 -1.24 18.87 9.31
N LYS A 129 -0.52 17.88 9.85
CA LYS A 129 0.90 18.00 10.22
C LYS A 129 1.84 18.16 9.03
N LEU A 130 1.40 17.79 7.82
CA LEU A 130 2.16 17.90 6.59
C LEU A 130 2.00 19.29 5.95
N LEU A 131 1.02 20.07 6.38
CA LEU A 131 0.64 21.36 5.82
C LEU A 131 1.27 22.52 6.60
N GLU A 132 1.13 23.71 6.07
CA GLU A 132 1.48 24.92 6.79
C GLU A 132 0.64 25.05 8.06
N LYS A 133 1.25 25.62 9.10
CA LYS A 133 0.61 25.74 10.42
C LYS A 133 -0.74 26.46 10.32
N GLY A 134 -1.78 25.79 10.81
CA GLY A 134 -3.13 26.33 10.91
C GLY A 134 -4.05 25.95 9.75
N LYS A 135 -3.54 25.31 8.71
CA LYS A 135 -4.37 24.73 7.65
C LYS A 135 -5.14 23.52 8.19
N LYS A 136 -6.36 23.36 7.70
CA LYS A 136 -7.28 22.28 8.05
C LYS A 136 -7.56 21.40 6.84
N THR A 137 -7.87 20.16 7.11
CA THR A 137 -8.31 19.20 6.10
C THR A 137 -9.78 18.85 6.30
N PHE A 138 -10.44 18.47 5.20
CA PHE A 138 -11.86 18.14 5.11
C PHE A 138 -12.03 16.86 4.31
N ASP A 139 -13.21 16.24 4.39
CA ASP A 139 -13.63 15.09 3.58
C ASP A 139 -12.59 13.95 3.51
N ALA A 140 -12.02 13.64 4.68
CA ALA A 140 -10.95 12.66 4.75
C ALA A 140 -11.46 11.23 4.47
N CYS A 141 -10.76 10.51 3.60
CA CYS A 141 -10.85 9.06 3.48
C CYS A 141 -9.56 8.44 4.02
N VAL A 142 -9.69 7.58 5.04
CA VAL A 142 -8.57 6.97 5.75
C VAL A 142 -8.72 5.46 5.79
N ILE A 143 -7.71 4.75 5.30
CA ILE A 143 -7.60 3.29 5.41
C ILE A 143 -6.36 2.96 6.25
N GLU A 144 -6.54 2.14 7.27
CA GLU A 144 -5.44 1.68 8.11
C GLU A 144 -5.29 0.18 8.01
N LEU A 145 -4.06 -0.28 7.94
CA LEU A 145 -3.69 -1.69 7.77
C LEU A 145 -2.61 -2.04 8.78
N ASP A 146 -2.77 -3.17 9.47
CA ASP A 146 -1.65 -3.81 10.15
C ASP A 146 -1.12 -4.93 9.25
N VAL A 147 0.15 -4.86 8.88
CA VAL A 147 0.79 -5.81 7.99
C VAL A 147 2.05 -6.40 8.60
N VAL A 148 2.39 -7.62 8.18
CA VAL A 148 3.66 -8.28 8.55
C VAL A 148 4.43 -8.58 7.28
N PRO A 149 5.53 -7.88 7.00
CA PRO A 149 6.44 -8.21 5.92
C PRO A 149 7.27 -9.44 6.27
N THR A 150 7.50 -10.31 5.31
CA THR A 150 8.35 -11.51 5.49
C THR A 150 9.80 -11.26 5.09
N SER A 151 10.11 -10.09 4.55
CA SER A 151 11.46 -9.64 4.17
C SER A 151 11.75 -8.25 4.73
N ASP A 152 12.93 -7.71 4.39
CA ASP A 152 13.48 -6.50 4.99
C ASP A 152 13.06 -5.18 4.31
N SER A 153 12.10 -5.25 3.41
CA SER A 153 11.53 -4.05 2.78
C SER A 153 10.05 -4.21 2.46
N LEU A 154 9.33 -3.10 2.48
CA LEU A 154 7.98 -2.94 1.94
C LEU A 154 8.03 -2.00 0.75
N SER A 155 7.21 -2.29 -0.27
CA SER A 155 7.02 -1.41 -1.41
C SER A 155 5.56 -1.34 -1.80
N PHE A 156 5.16 -0.25 -2.44
CA PHE A 156 3.87 -0.08 -3.12
C PHE A 156 3.92 1.01 -4.17
N ASN A 157 2.97 0.89 -5.10
CA ASN A 157 2.83 1.80 -6.23
C ASN A 157 1.50 2.54 -6.15
N TYR A 158 1.52 3.84 -6.47
CA TYR A 158 0.32 4.67 -6.48
C TYR A 158 0.40 5.81 -7.50
N VAL A 159 -0.76 6.35 -7.83
CA VAL A 159 -0.94 7.60 -8.58
C VAL A 159 -1.84 8.50 -7.75
N PHE A 160 -1.45 9.74 -7.51
CA PHE A 160 -2.30 10.80 -6.96
C PHE A 160 -2.89 11.61 -8.10
N GLY A 161 -4.17 11.90 -8.07
CA GLY A 161 -4.88 12.73 -9.04
C GLY A 161 -5.77 13.75 -8.36
N SER A 162 -6.06 14.86 -9.03
CA SER A 162 -6.87 15.94 -8.49
C SER A 162 -7.57 16.72 -9.59
N GLU A 163 -8.74 17.24 -9.27
CA GLU A 163 -9.47 18.23 -10.06
C GLU A 163 -9.06 19.67 -9.75
N GLU A 164 -8.16 19.89 -8.78
CA GLU A 164 -7.54 21.18 -8.49
C GLU A 164 -6.50 21.61 -9.55
N TYR A 165 -6.09 20.73 -10.44
CA TYR A 165 -5.18 21.01 -11.56
C TYR A 165 -5.96 21.61 -12.74
N ASP A 166 -5.45 22.61 -13.48
CA ASP A 166 -4.26 23.46 -13.17
C ASP A 166 -4.72 24.77 -12.48
N GLU A 167 -6.04 24.95 -12.28
CA GLU A 167 -6.68 26.21 -11.91
C GLU A 167 -6.23 26.70 -10.54
N TYR A 168 -6.08 25.80 -9.59
CA TYR A 168 -5.80 26.10 -8.20
C TYR A 168 -4.36 25.83 -7.79
N VAL A 169 -3.49 25.48 -8.73
CA VAL A 169 -2.05 25.30 -8.48
C VAL A 169 -1.46 26.59 -7.89
N GLY A 170 -0.82 26.47 -6.73
CA GLY A 170 -0.23 27.61 -6.01
C GLY A 170 -1.22 28.39 -5.15
N SER A 171 -2.46 27.94 -5.05
CA SER A 171 -3.49 28.50 -4.17
C SER A 171 -3.44 27.90 -2.76
N GLU A 172 -4.42 28.24 -1.94
CA GLU A 172 -4.60 27.63 -0.62
C GLU A 172 -5.33 26.28 -0.66
N TYR A 173 -5.94 25.94 -1.76
CA TYR A 173 -6.57 24.68 -2.06
C TYR A 173 -5.48 23.71 -2.53
N ASN A 174 -4.94 22.93 -1.62
CA ASN A 174 -3.73 22.13 -1.84
C ASN A 174 -3.93 20.73 -1.29
N ASP A 175 -4.84 20.02 -1.88
CA ASP A 175 -5.18 18.67 -1.48
C ASP A 175 -3.97 17.77 -1.34
N VAL A 176 -4.01 16.93 -0.32
CA VAL A 176 -2.85 16.19 0.15
C VAL A 176 -3.14 14.72 0.37
N PHE A 177 -2.21 13.90 -0.07
CA PHE A 177 -2.16 12.47 0.23
C PHE A 177 -1.01 12.15 1.18
N GLY A 178 -1.29 11.32 2.18
CA GLY A 178 -0.31 10.79 3.12
C GLY A 178 -0.32 9.27 3.14
N PHE A 179 0.88 8.71 3.14
CA PHE A 179 1.13 7.30 3.37
C PHE A 179 2.01 7.18 4.61
N PHE A 180 1.39 6.96 5.75
CA PHE A 180 2.08 6.92 7.02
C PHE A 180 2.41 5.48 7.39
N ILE A 181 3.61 5.29 7.95
CA ILE A 181 4.05 4.00 8.48
C ILE A 181 4.66 4.17 9.85
N SER A 182 4.40 3.20 10.74
CA SER A 182 5.07 3.06 12.03
C SER A 182 5.31 1.58 12.35
N GLY A 183 6.30 1.30 13.19
CA GLY A 183 6.66 -0.05 13.59
C GLY A 183 8.12 -0.17 14.00
N GLU A 184 8.58 -1.39 14.27
CA GLU A 184 9.96 -1.65 14.72
C GLU A 184 10.99 -1.18 13.70
N GLY A 185 11.98 -0.43 14.16
CA GLY A 185 13.04 0.13 13.31
C GLY A 185 12.67 1.45 12.62
N ILE A 186 11.42 1.91 12.73
CA ILE A 186 10.96 3.20 12.23
C ILE A 186 10.83 4.16 13.39
N LYS A 187 11.59 5.27 13.33
CA LYS A 187 11.50 6.31 14.35
C LYS A 187 10.26 7.16 14.09
N ASP A 188 9.38 7.23 15.07
CA ASP A 188 8.10 7.95 14.99
C ASP A 188 7.21 7.47 13.83
N VAL A 189 6.13 8.19 13.54
CA VAL A 189 5.30 7.97 12.35
C VAL A 189 5.92 8.71 11.18
N GLN A 190 6.19 8.01 10.08
CA GLN A 190 6.80 8.60 8.87
C GLN A 190 5.79 8.68 7.74
N ASN A 191 5.71 9.82 7.05
CA ASN A 191 5.01 9.92 5.76
C ASN A 191 5.94 9.49 4.64
N LEU A 192 5.54 8.48 3.87
CA LEU A 192 6.28 7.95 2.73
C LEU A 192 5.78 8.49 1.38
N ALA A 193 4.60 9.13 1.34
CA ALA A 193 4.08 9.80 0.16
C ALA A 193 4.77 11.16 -0.01
N VAL A 194 6.00 11.11 -0.52
CA VAL A 194 6.83 12.29 -0.75
C VAL A 194 7.34 12.32 -2.19
N VAL A 195 7.63 13.51 -2.67
CA VAL A 195 8.29 13.70 -3.96
C VAL A 195 9.65 12.95 -3.94
N PRO A 196 9.96 12.11 -4.95
CA PRO A 196 11.17 11.28 -4.95
C PRO A 196 12.44 12.04 -4.61
N ASN A 197 13.24 11.45 -3.72
CA ASN A 197 14.50 12.02 -3.20
C ASN A 197 14.34 13.31 -2.37
N THR A 198 13.14 13.59 -1.87
CA THR A 198 12.86 14.74 -0.99
C THR A 198 12.11 14.31 0.26
N LYS A 199 11.77 15.27 1.13
CA LYS A 199 10.83 15.11 2.24
C LYS A 199 9.51 15.87 1.99
N THR A 200 9.33 16.40 0.80
CA THR A 200 8.18 17.22 0.43
C THR A 200 6.97 16.30 0.20
N PRO A 201 5.85 16.49 0.89
CA PRO A 201 4.65 15.67 0.71
C PRO A 201 4.10 15.75 -0.72
N VAL A 202 3.46 14.70 -1.19
CA VAL A 202 2.70 14.72 -2.45
C VAL A 202 1.43 15.53 -2.24
N SER A 203 1.26 16.57 -3.07
CA SER A 203 0.10 17.47 -3.08
C SER A 203 0.03 18.21 -4.41
N VAL A 204 -1.07 18.90 -4.68
CA VAL A 204 -1.27 19.67 -5.90
C VAL A 204 -0.16 20.71 -6.09
N ASN A 205 0.18 21.46 -5.05
CA ASN A 205 1.22 22.51 -5.13
C ASN A 205 2.65 21.96 -5.24
N ASN A 206 2.87 20.72 -4.91
CA ASN A 206 4.21 20.13 -4.88
C ASN A 206 4.55 19.33 -6.14
N ILE A 207 3.55 18.90 -6.94
CA ILE A 207 3.77 18.20 -8.21
C ILE A 207 2.81 18.79 -9.25
N ASN A 208 3.30 19.66 -10.12
CA ASN A 208 2.50 20.33 -11.15
C ASN A 208 3.36 20.87 -12.29
N ASN A 209 2.73 21.32 -13.36
CA ASN A 209 3.38 21.96 -14.49
C ASN A 209 3.31 23.50 -14.43
N GLY A 210 3.01 24.06 -13.26
CA GLY A 210 2.75 25.49 -13.07
C GLY A 210 1.34 25.86 -13.52
N ALA A 211 0.92 27.07 -13.17
CA ALA A 211 -0.36 27.61 -13.59
C ALA A 211 -0.28 29.10 -13.92
N VAL A 212 -1.13 29.49 -14.85
CA VAL A 212 -1.38 30.92 -15.17
C VAL A 212 -2.90 31.11 -15.20
N ASN A 213 -3.46 31.47 -14.06
CA ASN A 213 -4.89 31.63 -13.91
C ASN A 213 -5.23 32.87 -13.06
N SER A 214 -6.49 33.05 -12.70
CA SER A 214 -6.96 34.15 -11.87
C SER A 214 -6.48 34.10 -10.42
N TYR A 215 -6.11 32.92 -9.92
CA TYR A 215 -5.72 32.70 -8.52
C TYR A 215 -4.22 32.81 -8.32
N ALA A 216 -3.43 32.28 -9.27
CA ALA A 216 -1.98 32.26 -9.14
C ALA A 216 -1.26 32.28 -10.49
N ARG A 217 -0.01 32.76 -10.46
CA ARG A 217 0.97 32.56 -11.53
C ARG A 217 2.15 31.84 -10.92
N THR A 218 2.16 30.54 -11.05
CA THR A 218 3.18 29.70 -10.44
C THR A 218 4.05 29.03 -11.48
N LYS A 219 5.32 28.87 -11.14
CA LYS A 219 6.23 28.05 -11.94
C LYS A 219 5.93 26.58 -11.68
N ALA A 220 6.24 25.77 -12.67
CA ALA A 220 6.21 24.33 -12.54
C ALA A 220 7.04 23.87 -11.32
N ASN A 221 6.48 22.95 -10.56
CA ASN A 221 7.12 22.35 -9.41
C ASN A 221 7.13 20.82 -9.57
N ASN A 222 8.32 20.20 -9.58
CA ASN A 222 8.48 18.76 -9.77
C ASN A 222 7.74 18.19 -10.99
N SER A 223 7.65 18.97 -12.07
CA SER A 223 6.89 18.64 -13.27
C SER A 223 7.30 17.34 -13.96
N ALA A 224 8.50 16.84 -13.70
CA ALA A 224 8.96 15.53 -14.17
C ALA A 224 8.06 14.37 -13.69
N PHE A 225 7.33 14.56 -12.59
CA PHE A 225 6.40 13.59 -12.00
C PHE A 225 4.93 13.89 -12.30
N TYR A 226 4.62 14.97 -13.03
CA TYR A 226 3.26 15.38 -13.37
C TYR A 226 2.82 14.87 -14.73
N VAL A 227 1.52 14.58 -14.86
CA VAL A 227 0.81 14.24 -16.10
C VAL A 227 -0.47 15.05 -16.16
N SER A 228 -0.63 15.86 -17.19
CA SER A 228 -1.90 16.55 -17.48
C SER A 228 -2.91 15.59 -18.12
N ASN A 229 -4.17 15.73 -17.77
CA ASN A 229 -5.28 14.99 -18.35
C ASN A 229 -6.39 15.93 -18.88
N LEU A 230 -6.08 17.18 -19.10
CA LEU A 230 -7.04 18.18 -19.65
C LEU A 230 -7.60 17.77 -21.02
N ASP A 231 -6.90 16.93 -21.78
CA ASP A 231 -7.39 16.32 -23.02
C ASP A 231 -8.27 15.07 -22.81
N GLY A 232 -8.41 14.62 -21.57
CA GLY A 232 -9.15 13.43 -21.17
C GLY A 232 -8.57 12.11 -21.73
N SER A 233 -7.30 12.10 -22.15
CA SER A 233 -6.65 10.94 -22.75
C SER A 233 -6.45 9.78 -21.77
N MET A 234 -6.38 10.05 -20.48
CA MET A 234 -6.23 9.05 -19.43
C MET A 234 -7.54 8.28 -19.15
N GLY A 235 -8.69 8.83 -19.55
CA GLY A 235 -9.98 8.15 -19.46
C GLY A 235 -10.58 8.12 -18.06
N LEU A 236 -10.14 9.02 -17.19
CA LEU A 236 -10.71 9.31 -15.87
C LEU A 236 -10.90 10.81 -15.70
N GLU A 237 -11.63 11.22 -14.66
CA GLU A 237 -12.11 12.60 -14.49
C GLU A 237 -11.01 13.59 -14.11
N TYR A 238 -10.04 13.22 -13.28
CA TYR A 238 -9.04 14.16 -12.77
C TYR A 238 -8.32 14.95 -13.86
N ASP A 239 -8.21 16.27 -13.68
CA ASP A 239 -7.55 17.20 -14.61
C ASP A 239 -6.03 16.98 -14.71
N GLY A 240 -5.44 16.55 -13.62
CA GLY A 240 -4.03 16.22 -13.55
C GLY A 240 -3.72 15.15 -12.54
N MET A 241 -2.54 14.56 -12.69
CA MET A 241 -2.12 13.47 -11.80
C MET A 241 -0.60 13.34 -11.74
N THR A 242 -0.13 12.56 -10.79
CA THR A 242 1.27 12.12 -10.79
C THR A 242 1.49 11.00 -11.80
N LYS A 243 2.73 10.82 -12.25
CA LYS A 243 3.17 9.54 -12.79
C LYS A 243 3.05 8.46 -11.72
N LEU A 244 3.18 7.20 -12.14
CA LEU A 244 3.27 6.10 -11.19
C LEU A 244 4.43 6.35 -10.21
N MET A 245 4.11 6.44 -8.94
CA MET A 245 5.04 6.67 -7.84
C MET A 245 5.29 5.35 -7.12
N GLU A 246 6.56 5.05 -6.85
CA GLU A 246 6.94 3.88 -6.06
C GLU A 246 7.45 4.32 -4.68
N ILE A 247 6.90 3.72 -3.65
CA ILE A 247 7.38 3.84 -2.27
C ILE A 247 8.17 2.58 -1.92
N ARG A 248 9.33 2.77 -1.27
CA ARG A 248 10.13 1.70 -0.68
C ARG A 248 10.54 2.07 0.74
N GLN A 249 10.30 1.17 1.68
CA GLN A 249 10.64 1.35 3.09
C GLN A 249 11.38 0.12 3.62
N ALA A 250 12.52 0.35 4.24
CA ALA A 250 13.21 -0.71 4.98
C ALA A 250 12.41 -1.06 6.25
N VAL A 251 12.27 -2.34 6.51
CA VAL A 251 11.50 -2.88 7.63
C VAL A 251 12.25 -4.06 8.26
N VAL A 252 11.87 -4.42 9.48
CA VAL A 252 12.35 -5.64 10.15
C VAL A 252 11.40 -6.78 9.78
N PRO A 253 11.89 -7.89 9.20
CA PRO A 253 11.06 -9.03 8.84
C PRO A 253 10.25 -9.55 10.03
N TYR A 254 9.01 -10.00 9.75
CA TYR A 254 8.10 -10.62 10.70
C TYR A 254 7.67 -9.75 11.89
N LYS A 255 7.86 -8.43 11.78
CA LYS A 255 7.31 -7.47 12.73
C LYS A 255 6.06 -6.83 12.16
N THR A 256 5.14 -6.45 13.04
CA THR A 256 3.92 -5.76 12.61
C THR A 256 4.23 -4.30 12.32
N TYR A 257 3.75 -3.83 11.18
CA TYR A 257 3.78 -2.42 10.77
C TYR A 257 2.37 -1.90 10.62
N HIS A 258 2.12 -0.76 11.22
CA HIS A 258 0.88 -0.02 11.04
C HIS A 258 1.04 0.95 9.85
N ILE A 259 0.17 0.82 8.87
CA ILE A 259 0.11 1.64 7.66
C ILE A 259 -1.19 2.44 7.71
N LYS A 260 -1.11 3.75 7.49
CA LYS A 260 -2.27 4.62 7.34
C LYS A 260 -2.19 5.33 5.99
N LEU A 261 -3.15 5.04 5.12
CA LEU A 261 -3.40 5.75 3.87
C LEU A 261 -4.44 6.82 4.17
N ALA A 262 -4.14 8.07 3.88
CA ALA A 262 -5.07 9.16 4.11
C ALA A 262 -5.05 10.16 2.96
N ILE A 263 -6.23 10.56 2.49
CA ILE A 263 -6.42 11.63 1.52
C ILE A 263 -7.48 12.59 2.06
N ALA A 264 -7.30 13.88 1.85
CA ALA A 264 -8.24 14.90 2.29
C ALA A 264 -8.09 16.18 1.49
N ASP A 265 -9.19 16.92 1.35
CA ASP A 265 -9.21 18.27 0.79
C ASP A 265 -8.61 19.26 1.78
N VAL A 266 -8.04 20.34 1.25
CA VAL A 266 -7.41 21.42 2.02
C VAL A 266 -8.00 22.76 1.63
N GLY A 267 -8.52 23.49 2.61
CA GLY A 267 -9.08 24.83 2.41
C GLY A 267 -10.59 24.84 2.27
N ASP A 268 -11.17 23.96 1.51
CA ASP A 268 -12.61 23.72 1.41
C ASP A 268 -12.93 22.24 1.21
N ASN A 269 -14.06 21.91 0.61
CA ASN A 269 -14.54 20.55 0.35
C ASN A 269 -15.09 20.43 -1.09
N ALA A 270 -14.39 21.03 -2.04
CA ALA A 270 -14.75 21.06 -3.46
C ALA A 270 -13.53 20.72 -4.32
N TYR A 271 -13.75 20.20 -5.53
CA TYR A 271 -12.71 19.78 -6.46
C TYR A 271 -11.88 18.62 -5.93
N ASP A 272 -12.49 17.47 -5.95
CA ASP A 272 -11.97 16.28 -5.29
C ASP A 272 -10.61 15.81 -5.79
N SER A 273 -9.93 15.21 -4.86
CA SER A 273 -8.68 14.51 -5.10
C SER A 273 -8.81 13.00 -4.82
N GLY A 274 -7.95 12.23 -5.44
CA GLY A 274 -7.93 10.79 -5.23
C GLY A 274 -6.55 10.17 -5.33
N VAL A 275 -6.43 8.99 -4.78
CA VAL A 275 -5.26 8.14 -4.93
C VAL A 275 -5.68 6.76 -5.43
N LEU A 276 -4.97 6.32 -6.46
CA LEU A 276 -5.11 4.99 -7.02
C LEU A 276 -3.88 4.18 -6.62
N LEU A 277 -4.10 3.07 -5.90
CA LEU A 277 -3.03 2.18 -5.44
C LEU A 277 -3.08 0.89 -6.24
N GLU A 278 -1.94 0.46 -6.76
CA GLU A 278 -1.84 -0.75 -7.56
C GLU A 278 -2.18 -2.01 -6.75
N GLY A 279 -3.01 -2.87 -7.30
CA GLY A 279 -3.33 -4.16 -6.70
C GLY A 279 -2.10 -5.07 -6.63
N ARG A 280 -1.94 -5.78 -5.52
CA ARG A 280 -0.77 -6.63 -5.20
C ARG A 280 0.56 -5.88 -5.15
N SER A 281 0.54 -4.56 -4.96
CA SER A 281 1.76 -3.76 -4.89
C SER A 281 2.29 -3.57 -3.47
N ILE A 282 1.49 -3.84 -2.43
CA ILE A 282 2.00 -3.92 -1.06
C ILE A 282 2.77 -5.23 -0.94
N VAL A 283 4.04 -5.19 -1.30
CA VAL A 283 4.91 -6.36 -1.34
C VAL A 283 6.11 -6.19 -0.41
N SER A 284 6.57 -7.29 0.12
CA SER A 284 7.84 -7.34 0.82
C SER A 284 8.90 -7.81 -0.15
N TYR A 285 9.77 -6.89 -0.56
CA TYR A 285 10.85 -7.24 -1.46
C TYR A 285 11.87 -8.11 -0.75
N GLU A 286 12.24 -9.15 -1.44
CA GLU A 286 13.27 -10.04 -1.02
C GLU A 286 14.63 -9.41 -1.31
N LYS A 287 15.44 -9.26 -0.28
CA LYS A 287 16.83 -8.90 -0.45
C LYS A 287 17.52 -10.01 -1.24
N ARG A 288 18.11 -9.61 -2.36
CA ARG A 288 18.97 -10.51 -3.14
C ARG A 288 20.38 -10.38 -2.61
N TYR A 289 21.00 -11.51 -2.38
CA TYR A 289 22.39 -11.58 -2.01
C TYR A 289 23.16 -12.21 -3.16
N ASN A 290 24.34 -11.72 -3.44
CA ASN A 290 25.21 -12.26 -4.48
C ASN A 290 26.42 -12.90 -3.81
N VAL A 291 26.68 -14.15 -4.12
CA VAL A 291 27.95 -14.85 -3.87
C VAL A 291 28.70 -14.84 -5.19
N LEU A 292 29.84 -14.16 -5.24
CA LEU A 292 30.69 -14.09 -6.42
C LEU A 292 31.70 -15.24 -6.43
N PHE A 293 32.13 -15.61 -7.63
CA PHE A 293 33.07 -16.69 -7.86
C PHE A 293 34.20 -16.24 -8.79
N ASP A 294 35.41 -16.75 -8.56
CA ASP A 294 36.50 -16.60 -9.50
C ASP A 294 36.25 -17.40 -10.79
N LYS A 295 37.03 -17.08 -11.83
CA LYS A 295 36.89 -17.76 -13.10
C LYS A 295 37.14 -19.26 -12.91
N ASP A 296 36.24 -20.07 -13.47
CA ASP A 296 36.25 -21.55 -13.42
C ASP A 296 36.16 -22.17 -12.00
N GLU A 297 36.04 -21.32 -10.95
CA GLU A 297 35.85 -21.79 -9.58
C GLU A 297 34.39 -21.99 -9.23
N LYS A 298 34.18 -23.01 -8.37
CA LYS A 298 32.85 -23.34 -7.79
C LYS A 298 32.88 -23.42 -6.25
N ALA A 299 34.05 -23.30 -5.65
CA ALA A 299 34.22 -23.27 -4.20
C ALA A 299 33.66 -21.96 -3.63
N ILE A 300 33.00 -22.04 -2.48
CA ILE A 300 32.49 -20.86 -1.77
C ILE A 300 33.66 -20.19 -1.06
N ASP A 301 33.93 -18.94 -1.40
CA ASP A 301 34.95 -18.15 -0.69
C ASP A 301 34.57 -17.94 0.78
N GLU A 302 35.56 -17.99 1.68
CA GLU A 302 35.35 -17.85 3.14
C GLU A 302 34.63 -16.54 3.51
N THR A 303 34.81 -15.48 2.74
CA THR A 303 34.19 -14.17 2.99
C THR A 303 32.67 -14.23 2.92
N TYR A 304 32.10 -15.17 2.16
CA TYR A 304 30.64 -15.35 2.03
C TYR A 304 30.04 -16.32 3.07
N LYS A 305 30.84 -17.08 3.81
CA LYS A 305 30.31 -18.06 4.79
C LYS A 305 29.53 -17.37 5.90
N ASN A 306 29.98 -16.22 6.39
CA ASN A 306 29.22 -15.45 7.40
C ASN A 306 27.84 -15.01 6.89
N LEU A 307 27.75 -14.60 5.63
CA LEU A 307 26.49 -14.26 4.98
C LEU A 307 25.57 -15.50 4.93
N LEU A 308 26.08 -16.63 4.45
CA LEU A 308 25.30 -17.88 4.33
C LEU A 308 24.86 -18.42 5.70
N ASP A 309 25.68 -18.28 6.73
CA ASP A 309 25.34 -18.64 8.11
C ASP A 309 24.23 -17.75 8.66
N ALA A 310 24.26 -16.45 8.39
CA ALA A 310 23.20 -15.53 8.77
C ALA A 310 21.88 -15.86 8.06
N LEU A 311 21.93 -16.22 6.78
CA LEU A 311 20.74 -16.62 6.01
C LEU A 311 20.16 -17.96 6.52
N ALA A 312 21.01 -18.95 6.84
CA ALA A 312 20.56 -20.19 7.43
C ALA A 312 19.94 -19.97 8.82
N LYS A 313 20.48 -19.07 9.63
CA LYS A 313 19.91 -18.67 10.92
C LYS A 313 18.56 -17.99 10.74
N GLN A 314 18.43 -17.07 9.78
CA GLN A 314 17.18 -16.41 9.43
C GLN A 314 16.11 -17.44 9.02
N TYR A 315 16.46 -18.38 8.12
CA TYR A 315 15.58 -19.48 7.74
C TYR A 315 15.10 -20.30 8.94
N LYS A 316 16.01 -20.69 9.85
CA LYS A 316 15.66 -21.45 11.05
C LYS A 316 14.69 -20.69 11.97
N SER A 317 14.85 -19.36 12.06
CA SER A 317 13.99 -18.52 12.91
C SER A 317 12.60 -18.33 12.31
N TYR A 318 12.50 -18.19 10.99
CA TYR A 318 11.29 -17.69 10.35
C TYR A 318 10.71 -18.61 9.26
N GLY A 319 11.44 -19.64 8.83
CA GLY A 319 11.04 -20.55 7.74
C GLY A 319 11.18 -19.88 6.37
N GLY A 320 10.38 -20.34 5.40
CA GLY A 320 10.38 -19.82 4.04
C GLY A 320 10.99 -20.78 3.02
N LYS A 321 11.31 -20.26 1.84
CA LYS A 321 12.01 -20.95 0.76
C LYS A 321 13.25 -20.17 0.37
N ILE A 322 14.27 -20.83 -0.10
CA ILE A 322 15.50 -20.23 -0.62
C ILE A 322 15.56 -20.51 -2.12
N LEU A 323 15.66 -19.46 -2.92
CA LEU A 323 15.89 -19.57 -4.35
C LEU A 323 17.36 -19.25 -4.62
N LEU A 324 18.05 -20.14 -5.27
CA LEU A 324 19.42 -19.97 -5.75
C LEU A 324 19.40 -19.89 -7.26
N THR A 325 19.93 -18.80 -7.83
CA THR A 325 20.04 -18.65 -9.28
C THR A 325 21.51 -18.49 -9.66
N GLY A 326 22.05 -19.52 -10.30
CA GLY A 326 23.44 -19.53 -10.76
C GLY A 326 23.60 -18.83 -12.13
N HIS A 327 24.64 -18.03 -12.23
CA HIS A 327 25.03 -17.30 -13.44
C HIS A 327 26.51 -17.50 -13.75
N THR A 328 26.86 -17.33 -15.01
CA THR A 328 28.25 -17.29 -15.49
C THR A 328 28.49 -16.04 -16.33
N ASP A 329 29.73 -15.76 -16.62
CA ASP A 329 30.10 -14.90 -17.72
C ASP A 329 29.93 -15.63 -19.07
N ASN A 330 30.27 -14.97 -20.17
CA ASN A 330 30.18 -15.55 -21.53
C ASN A 330 31.36 -16.47 -21.91
N GLU A 331 32.23 -16.79 -20.97
CA GLU A 331 33.36 -17.68 -21.17
C GLU A 331 33.21 -19.03 -20.45
N SER A 332 32.20 -19.17 -19.59
CA SER A 332 31.98 -20.33 -18.74
C SER A 332 30.70 -21.09 -19.12
N SER A 333 30.67 -22.41 -18.86
CA SER A 333 29.51 -23.24 -19.19
C SER A 333 28.31 -23.00 -18.27
N GLU A 334 27.11 -23.31 -18.77
CA GLU A 334 25.88 -23.29 -17.93
C GLU A 334 25.98 -24.27 -16.76
N GLU A 335 26.64 -25.42 -16.95
CA GLU A 335 26.86 -26.42 -15.91
C GLU A 335 27.60 -25.85 -14.70
N LEU A 336 28.59 -25.00 -14.90
CA LEU A 336 29.31 -24.32 -13.82
C LEU A 336 28.38 -23.45 -12.96
N SER A 337 27.34 -22.85 -13.57
CA SER A 337 26.33 -22.09 -12.81
C SER A 337 25.51 -23.01 -11.88
N CYS A 338 25.21 -24.22 -12.32
CA CYS A 338 24.55 -25.25 -11.50
C CYS A 338 25.46 -25.73 -10.39
N ASP A 339 26.73 -26.02 -10.65
CA ASP A 339 27.69 -26.50 -9.67
C ASP A 339 27.85 -25.50 -8.53
N ARG A 340 27.97 -24.20 -8.85
CA ARG A 340 28.06 -23.12 -7.86
C ARG A 340 26.82 -23.06 -6.97
N ALA A 341 25.62 -23.12 -7.57
CA ALA A 341 24.38 -23.10 -6.83
C ALA A 341 24.17 -24.35 -5.98
N ASN A 342 24.57 -25.53 -6.49
CA ASN A 342 24.56 -26.79 -5.74
C ASN A 342 25.48 -26.76 -4.51
N ASN A 343 26.68 -26.17 -4.64
CA ASN A 343 27.63 -26.05 -3.52
C ASN A 343 27.07 -25.14 -2.42
N ILE A 344 26.42 -24.03 -2.78
CA ILE A 344 25.73 -23.16 -1.81
C ILE A 344 24.56 -23.91 -1.16
N SER A 345 23.77 -24.66 -1.95
CA SER A 345 22.69 -25.48 -1.42
C SER A 345 23.17 -26.50 -0.41
N ALA A 346 24.25 -27.23 -0.72
CA ALA A 346 24.85 -28.19 0.19
C ALA A 346 25.35 -27.54 1.48
N TYR A 347 25.97 -26.36 1.38
CA TYR A 347 26.39 -25.58 2.54
C TYR A 347 25.20 -25.20 3.44
N LEU A 348 24.14 -24.64 2.87
CA LEU A 348 22.92 -24.26 3.61
C LEU A 348 22.24 -25.46 4.25
N GLN A 349 22.19 -26.62 3.56
CA GLN A 349 21.66 -27.87 4.11
C GLN A 349 22.52 -28.34 5.31
N GLY A 350 23.83 -28.25 5.21
CA GLY A 350 24.74 -28.53 6.33
C GLY A 350 24.54 -27.60 7.53
N LYS A 351 23.97 -26.41 7.32
CA LYS A 351 23.54 -25.46 8.37
C LYS A 351 22.08 -25.66 8.79
N GLY A 352 21.38 -26.70 8.29
CA GLY A 352 20.03 -27.10 8.72
C GLY A 352 18.89 -26.47 7.95
N VAL A 353 19.12 -26.00 6.73
CA VAL A 353 18.06 -25.66 5.79
C VAL A 353 17.56 -26.94 5.13
N ALA A 354 16.25 -27.19 5.12
CA ALA A 354 15.67 -28.39 4.52
C ALA A 354 15.82 -28.36 2.98
N ALA A 355 16.23 -29.48 2.39
CA ALA A 355 16.53 -29.56 0.95
C ALA A 355 15.33 -29.18 0.07
N GLU A 356 14.12 -29.61 0.46
CA GLU A 356 12.86 -29.31 -0.24
C GLU A 356 12.45 -27.82 -0.19
N LYS A 357 13.13 -27.05 0.63
CA LYS A 357 12.93 -25.59 0.74
C LYS A 357 13.94 -24.79 -0.10
N ILE A 358 14.87 -25.48 -0.77
CA ILE A 358 15.85 -24.84 -1.65
C ILE A 358 15.47 -25.15 -3.10
N THR A 359 15.28 -24.10 -3.89
CA THR A 359 15.07 -24.21 -5.35
C THR A 359 16.31 -23.69 -6.07
N ILE A 360 16.80 -24.43 -7.04
CA ILE A 360 17.98 -24.07 -7.83
C ILE A 360 17.56 -23.79 -9.27
N ASN A 361 17.98 -22.66 -9.79
CA ASN A 361 17.88 -22.29 -11.19
C ASN A 361 19.27 -22.07 -11.77
N CYS A 362 19.56 -22.72 -12.88
CA CYS A 362 20.81 -22.51 -13.64
C CYS A 362 20.51 -21.62 -14.83
N LYS A 363 21.21 -20.51 -14.96
CA LYS A 363 20.99 -19.54 -16.03
C LYS A 363 22.22 -19.37 -16.94
N GLY A 364 23.38 -19.89 -16.52
CA GLY A 364 24.60 -19.70 -17.27
C GLY A 364 24.80 -18.23 -17.64
N GLU A 365 25.13 -17.96 -18.87
CA GLU A 365 25.28 -16.62 -19.44
C GLU A 365 24.00 -15.96 -19.93
N THR A 366 22.84 -16.66 -19.91
CA THR A 366 21.61 -16.22 -20.59
C THR A 366 20.95 -14.99 -19.94
N MET A 367 21.29 -14.66 -18.71
CA MET A 367 20.78 -13.51 -17.96
C MET A 367 21.91 -12.69 -17.30
N PRO A 368 22.75 -12.03 -18.09
CA PRO A 368 23.82 -11.21 -17.54
C PRO A 368 23.24 -9.95 -16.84
N ALA A 369 23.72 -9.62 -15.67
CA ALA A 369 23.38 -8.39 -14.98
C ALA A 369 24.31 -7.23 -15.36
N TYR A 370 25.49 -7.56 -15.90
CA TYR A 370 26.52 -6.62 -16.26
C TYR A 370 27.08 -6.95 -17.64
N ASP A 371 27.74 -5.98 -18.26
CA ASP A 371 28.32 -6.11 -19.58
C ASP A 371 29.50 -7.11 -19.62
N ASN A 372 29.36 -8.20 -20.37
CA ASN A 372 30.36 -9.23 -20.55
C ASN A 372 31.53 -8.83 -21.47
N THR A 373 31.51 -7.63 -22.06
CA THR A 373 32.61 -7.16 -22.92
C THR A 373 33.80 -6.69 -22.14
N ASN A 374 33.69 -6.48 -20.83
CA ASN A 374 34.75 -6.05 -19.96
C ASN A 374 34.93 -6.99 -18.76
N GLU A 375 36.15 -7.07 -18.24
CA GLU A 375 36.48 -8.00 -17.14
C GLU A 375 35.70 -7.72 -15.86
N LYS A 376 35.45 -6.45 -15.53
CA LYS A 376 34.64 -6.08 -14.35
C LYS A 376 33.22 -6.64 -14.45
N GLY A 377 32.60 -6.57 -15.60
CA GLY A 377 31.26 -7.12 -15.82
C GLY A 377 31.27 -8.66 -15.76
N LYS A 378 32.28 -9.32 -16.33
CA LYS A 378 32.45 -10.78 -16.23
C LYS A 378 32.57 -11.23 -14.77
N ILE A 379 33.39 -10.57 -13.96
CA ILE A 379 33.54 -10.87 -12.51
C ILE A 379 32.17 -10.80 -11.81
N LEU A 380 31.38 -9.77 -12.08
CA LEU A 380 30.08 -9.57 -11.46
C LEU A 380 28.99 -10.53 -12.01
N ASN A 381 29.18 -11.09 -13.20
CA ASN A 381 28.30 -12.10 -13.79
C ASN A 381 28.60 -13.52 -13.25
N ARG A 382 29.81 -13.81 -12.81
CA ARG A 382 30.19 -15.07 -12.15
C ARG A 382 29.64 -15.10 -10.73
N ARG A 383 28.29 -15.30 -10.58
CA ARG A 383 27.60 -15.17 -9.31
C ARG A 383 26.52 -16.24 -9.10
N VAL A 384 26.18 -16.46 -7.86
CA VAL A 384 24.89 -17.05 -7.48
C VAL A 384 24.08 -16.01 -6.74
N GLU A 385 22.90 -15.70 -7.24
CA GLU A 385 21.92 -14.89 -6.55
C GLU A 385 21.16 -15.75 -5.55
N LEU A 386 21.09 -15.30 -4.30
CA LEU A 386 20.29 -15.93 -3.26
C LEU A 386 19.10 -15.02 -2.94
N LYS A 387 17.94 -15.64 -2.82
CA LYS A 387 16.68 -14.99 -2.49
C LYS A 387 15.97 -15.82 -1.42
N ILE A 388 15.61 -15.20 -0.29
CA ILE A 388 14.74 -15.84 0.72
C ILE A 388 13.34 -15.38 0.47
N ILE A 389 12.44 -16.33 0.23
CA ILE A 389 11.01 -16.10 0.04
C ILE A 389 10.32 -16.50 1.33
N GLY A 390 9.80 -15.52 2.06
CA GLY A 390 8.99 -15.77 3.25
C GLY A 390 7.72 -16.55 2.89
N ASP A 391 7.32 -17.46 3.77
CA ASP A 391 6.15 -18.30 3.58
C ASP A 391 5.08 -17.90 4.60
N GLN A 392 3.95 -17.38 4.11
CA GLN A 392 2.81 -17.02 4.94
C GLN A 392 2.33 -18.19 5.78
N ALA A 393 2.26 -19.40 5.21
CA ALA A 393 1.85 -20.60 5.93
C ALA A 393 2.77 -20.90 7.10
N THR A 394 4.09 -20.82 6.90
CA THR A 394 5.08 -21.01 7.97
C THR A 394 4.97 -19.95 9.07
N TYR A 395 4.64 -18.70 8.72
CA TYR A 395 4.38 -17.66 9.70
C TYR A 395 3.19 -18.02 10.60
N PHE A 396 2.08 -18.46 10.02
CA PHE A 396 0.90 -18.87 10.78
C PHE A 396 1.14 -20.14 11.59
N GLU A 397 1.82 -21.16 11.06
CA GLU A 397 2.17 -22.38 11.78
C GLU A 397 3.03 -22.08 13.02
N LYS A 398 4.05 -21.24 12.90
CA LYS A 398 4.90 -20.86 14.05
C LYS A 398 4.14 -20.04 15.08
N LYS A 399 3.24 -19.17 14.64
CA LYS A 399 2.41 -18.38 15.54
C LYS A 399 1.41 -19.25 16.31
N SER A 400 0.82 -20.24 15.68
CA SER A 400 -0.08 -21.21 16.34
C SER A 400 0.64 -22.14 17.31
N ALA A 401 1.96 -22.35 17.13
CA ALA A 401 2.79 -23.17 18.00
C ALA A 401 3.32 -22.42 19.24
N GLU A 402 3.13 -21.08 19.34
CA GLU A 402 3.46 -20.36 20.58
C GLU A 402 2.54 -20.82 21.72
N PRO A 403 3.09 -21.32 22.84
CA PRO A 403 2.27 -21.83 23.91
C PRO A 403 1.41 -20.72 24.53
N LEU A 404 0.11 -20.95 24.59
CA LEU A 404 -0.84 -20.14 25.33
C LEU A 404 -0.57 -20.33 26.83
N THR A 405 0.33 -19.53 27.41
CA THR A 405 0.60 -19.61 28.84
C THR A 405 -0.57 -18.98 29.60
N GLY A 406 -1.38 -19.84 30.21
CA GLY A 406 -2.29 -19.48 31.30
C GLY A 406 -3.74 -19.18 30.97
N ILE A 407 -4.26 -19.57 29.81
CA ILE A 407 -5.68 -19.35 29.48
C ILE A 407 -6.28 -20.65 28.94
N ASP A 408 -7.30 -21.18 29.61
CA ASP A 408 -8.22 -22.17 29.05
C ASP A 408 -9.11 -21.50 28.02
N VAL A 409 -8.68 -21.48 26.75
CA VAL A 409 -9.37 -20.74 25.70
C VAL A 409 -10.44 -21.59 25.05
N VAL A 410 -11.65 -21.51 25.61
CA VAL A 410 -12.85 -22.14 25.06
C VAL A 410 -13.63 -21.20 24.13
N LYS A 411 -13.27 -19.91 24.10
CA LYS A 411 -13.97 -18.86 23.34
C LYS A 411 -13.03 -17.71 22.94
N SER A 412 -13.39 -17.00 21.88
CA SER A 412 -12.74 -15.73 21.54
C SER A 412 -12.89 -14.70 22.67
N SER A 413 -11.86 -13.91 22.90
CA SER A 413 -11.85 -12.90 23.99
C SER A 413 -10.90 -11.76 23.68
N LEU A 414 -11.22 -10.55 24.17
CA LEU A 414 -10.23 -9.49 24.37
C LEU A 414 -9.41 -9.79 25.62
N LEU A 415 -8.11 -9.61 25.54
CA LEU A 415 -7.21 -9.88 26.65
C LEU A 415 -6.90 -8.60 27.43
N GLN A 416 -6.24 -7.67 26.80
CA GLN A 416 -5.86 -6.37 27.38
C GLN A 416 -5.47 -5.39 26.29
N ASN A 417 -5.27 -4.12 26.69
CA ASN A 417 -4.56 -3.16 25.84
C ASN A 417 -3.38 -2.56 26.62
N TYR A 418 -2.33 -2.22 25.87
CA TYR A 418 -1.13 -1.60 26.44
C TYR A 418 -0.49 -0.62 25.45
N PRO A 419 -0.10 0.60 25.97
CA PRO A 419 -0.36 1.12 27.30
C PRO A 419 -1.85 1.39 27.55
N ASN A 420 -2.26 1.42 28.84
CA ASN A 420 -3.58 1.86 29.29
C ASN A 420 -3.46 2.45 30.72
N PRO A 421 -3.57 3.76 30.96
CA PRO A 421 -3.92 4.80 29.97
C PRO A 421 -2.87 4.96 28.85
N PHE A 422 -3.30 5.51 27.71
CA PHE A 422 -2.45 5.73 26.55
C PHE A 422 -2.56 7.17 26.02
N ILE A 423 -1.55 7.59 25.25
CA ILE A 423 -1.51 8.84 24.51
C ILE A 423 -1.30 8.48 23.04
N GLY A 424 -2.18 8.97 22.16
CA GLY A 424 -2.13 8.72 20.72
C GLY A 424 -2.53 7.31 20.33
N SER A 425 -1.84 6.26 20.76
CA SER A 425 -2.16 4.89 20.37
C SER A 425 -1.99 3.87 21.50
N THR A 426 -2.68 2.73 21.37
CA THR A 426 -2.54 1.56 22.23
C THR A 426 -2.66 0.27 21.41
N THR A 427 -1.97 -0.77 21.83
CA THR A 427 -2.12 -2.11 21.26
C THR A 427 -3.17 -2.89 22.01
N ILE A 428 -4.14 -3.46 21.32
CA ILE A 428 -5.21 -4.28 21.89
C ILE A 428 -4.90 -5.75 21.57
N ASP A 429 -4.71 -6.56 22.61
CA ASP A 429 -4.50 -7.99 22.50
C ASP A 429 -5.83 -8.74 22.50
N ALA A 430 -5.95 -9.73 21.64
CA ALA A 430 -7.12 -10.58 21.51
C ALA A 430 -6.75 -12.05 21.30
N TYR A 431 -7.66 -12.93 21.63
CA TYR A 431 -7.66 -14.31 21.15
C TYR A 431 -8.91 -14.57 20.35
N ILE A 432 -8.75 -15.08 19.13
CA ILE A 432 -9.86 -15.36 18.22
C ILE A 432 -9.82 -16.84 17.87
N LEU A 433 -10.92 -17.55 18.07
CA LEU A 433 -11.02 -18.96 17.74
C LEU A 433 -10.66 -19.23 16.28
N GLU A 434 -9.94 -20.30 16.01
CA GLU A 434 -9.58 -20.75 14.65
C GLU A 434 -10.83 -21.02 13.79
N THR A 435 -11.94 -21.38 14.42
CA THR A 435 -13.21 -21.67 13.75
C THR A 435 -14.04 -20.42 13.41
N ALA A 436 -13.68 -19.25 13.94
CA ALA A 436 -14.42 -18.01 13.67
C ALA A 436 -14.26 -17.59 12.20
N LYS A 437 -15.37 -17.39 11.50
CA LYS A 437 -15.39 -16.96 10.10
C LYS A 437 -15.08 -15.48 9.98
N GLU A 438 -15.66 -14.69 10.89
CA GLU A 438 -15.54 -13.24 10.94
C GLU A 438 -15.15 -12.80 12.35
N ALA A 439 -14.31 -11.77 12.45
CA ALA A 439 -13.98 -11.16 13.73
C ALA A 439 -13.70 -9.67 13.53
N HIS A 440 -14.21 -8.84 14.43
CA HIS A 440 -13.89 -7.41 14.46
C HIS A 440 -13.95 -6.87 15.89
N ILE A 441 -13.20 -5.79 16.12
CA ILE A 441 -13.25 -5.01 17.34
C ILE A 441 -13.95 -3.69 17.04
N THR A 442 -15.02 -3.38 17.79
CA THR A 442 -15.70 -2.08 17.72
C THR A 442 -15.28 -1.23 18.90
N ILE A 443 -14.81 -0.02 18.62
CA ILE A 443 -14.48 0.98 19.63
C ILE A 443 -15.67 1.93 19.73
N THR A 444 -16.20 2.12 20.92
CA THR A 444 -17.32 3.04 21.19
C THR A 444 -16.96 4.04 22.28
N ASP A 445 -17.60 5.19 22.27
CA ASP A 445 -17.63 6.09 23.43
C ASP A 445 -18.64 5.59 24.51
N LEU A 446 -18.72 6.28 25.62
CA LEU A 446 -19.61 5.92 26.73
C LEU A 446 -21.11 6.09 26.40
N THR A 447 -21.46 6.78 25.32
CA THR A 447 -22.85 6.88 24.85
C THR A 447 -23.23 5.71 23.96
N GLY A 448 -22.28 4.83 23.58
CA GLY A 448 -22.47 3.72 22.67
C GLY A 448 -22.28 4.10 21.20
N LYS A 449 -21.87 5.34 20.91
CA LYS A 449 -21.56 5.76 19.54
C LYS A 449 -20.29 5.04 19.07
N THR A 450 -20.38 4.36 17.94
CA THR A 450 -19.21 3.72 17.31
C THR A 450 -18.25 4.79 16.81
N ILE A 451 -17.00 4.69 17.24
CA ILE A 451 -15.89 5.53 16.85
C ILE A 451 -15.11 4.85 15.70
N LYS A 452 -14.84 3.54 15.85
CA LYS A 452 -14.04 2.79 14.90
C LYS A 452 -14.40 1.31 14.93
N THR A 453 -14.33 0.65 13.78
CA THR A 453 -14.39 -0.81 13.68
C THR A 453 -13.11 -1.31 13.05
N ILE A 454 -12.43 -2.27 13.70
CA ILE A 454 -11.18 -2.88 13.24
C ILE A 454 -11.47 -4.35 12.92
N TYR A 455 -11.36 -4.73 11.66
CA TYR A 455 -11.60 -6.10 11.21
C TYR A 455 -10.34 -6.95 11.40
N MET A 456 -10.50 -8.11 12.04
CA MET A 456 -9.43 -9.02 12.41
C MET A 456 -9.28 -10.14 11.38
N MET A 457 -8.13 -10.20 10.73
CA MET A 457 -7.86 -11.22 9.71
C MET A 457 -7.21 -12.48 10.28
N GLU A 458 -6.45 -12.33 11.36
CA GLU A 458 -5.77 -13.44 12.03
C GLU A 458 -6.68 -14.15 13.04
N ARG A 459 -6.33 -15.42 13.29
CA ARG A 459 -6.93 -16.26 14.34
C ARG A 459 -5.86 -16.61 15.38
N GLY A 460 -6.28 -17.25 16.48
CA GLY A 460 -5.41 -17.49 17.62
C GLY A 460 -5.12 -16.20 18.41
N LYS A 461 -3.97 -16.16 19.07
CA LYS A 461 -3.49 -14.96 19.77
C LYS A 461 -3.03 -13.90 18.76
N THR A 462 -3.65 -12.74 18.81
CA THR A 462 -3.37 -11.63 17.87
C THR A 462 -3.45 -10.29 18.58
N SER A 463 -2.95 -9.25 17.94
CA SER A 463 -3.00 -7.89 18.47
C SER A 463 -3.20 -6.89 17.33
N VAL A 464 -3.86 -5.77 17.63
CA VAL A 464 -4.03 -4.65 16.71
C VAL A 464 -3.69 -3.34 17.38
N VAL A 465 -3.22 -2.38 16.57
CA VAL A 465 -2.99 -1.02 17.05
C VAL A 465 -4.28 -0.21 16.89
N PHE A 466 -4.71 0.39 17.97
CA PHE A 466 -5.74 1.41 17.97
C PHE A 466 -5.09 2.80 18.08
N ASP A 467 -5.13 3.54 16.98
CA ASP A 467 -4.74 4.95 16.94
C ASP A 467 -5.96 5.81 17.24
N ALA A 468 -5.88 6.58 18.32
CA ALA A 468 -6.95 7.49 18.74
C ALA A 468 -7.04 8.75 17.88
N GLY A 469 -6.00 9.10 17.13
CA GLY A 469 -6.01 10.27 16.25
C GLY A 469 -6.42 11.54 16.98
N ASN A 470 -7.56 12.11 16.55
CA ASN A 470 -8.16 13.33 17.11
C ASN A 470 -9.16 13.08 18.25
N LEU A 471 -9.28 11.87 18.74
CA LEU A 471 -10.24 11.59 19.81
C LEU A 471 -9.94 12.43 21.05
N SER A 472 -11.00 12.84 21.71
CA SER A 472 -10.91 13.57 22.97
C SER A 472 -10.31 12.70 24.06
N GLU A 473 -9.68 13.31 25.05
CA GLU A 473 -9.37 12.65 26.31
C GLU A 473 -10.63 12.02 26.90
N GLY A 474 -10.52 10.79 27.40
CA GLY A 474 -11.67 10.13 27.97
C GLY A 474 -11.60 8.61 27.95
N VAL A 475 -12.74 8.02 28.25
CA VAL A 475 -12.94 6.58 28.33
C VAL A 475 -13.68 6.08 27.12
N TYR A 476 -13.16 5.03 26.51
CA TYR A 476 -13.74 4.30 25.40
C TYR A 476 -13.89 2.83 25.75
N VAL A 477 -14.69 2.09 24.99
CA VAL A 477 -14.89 0.66 25.16
C VAL A 477 -14.52 -0.05 23.86
N ALA A 478 -13.60 -1.00 23.93
CA ALA A 478 -13.34 -1.93 22.84
C ALA A 478 -14.14 -3.21 23.07
N SER A 479 -14.92 -3.63 22.09
CA SER A 479 -15.72 -4.86 22.14
C SER A 479 -15.38 -5.75 20.95
N LEU A 480 -15.00 -7.00 21.24
CA LEU A 480 -14.74 -8.02 20.22
C LEU A 480 -16.03 -8.71 19.83
N PHE A 481 -16.28 -8.81 18.54
CA PHE A 481 -17.34 -9.62 17.96
C PHE A 481 -16.74 -10.72 17.09
N THR A 482 -17.30 -11.92 17.19
CA THR A 482 -16.99 -13.05 16.31
C THR A 482 -18.28 -13.68 15.80
N ASP A 483 -18.39 -13.90 14.49
CA ASP A 483 -19.57 -14.45 13.82
C ASP A 483 -20.88 -13.76 14.26
N GLY A 484 -20.85 -12.43 14.37
CA GLY A 484 -21.97 -11.58 14.78
C GLY A 484 -22.27 -11.56 16.29
N SER A 485 -21.54 -12.30 17.13
CA SER A 485 -21.77 -12.38 18.58
C SER A 485 -20.65 -11.69 19.37
N ALA A 486 -21.01 -10.98 20.43
CA ALA A 486 -20.04 -10.33 21.32
C ALA A 486 -19.23 -11.39 22.08
N ALA A 487 -17.90 -11.27 22.02
CA ALA A 487 -16.97 -12.20 22.64
C ALA A 487 -16.24 -11.63 23.88
N GLY A 488 -16.33 -10.31 24.10
CA GLY A 488 -15.77 -9.64 25.25
C GLY A 488 -15.57 -8.15 25.04
N SER A 489 -15.34 -7.42 26.13
CA SER A 489 -15.08 -5.98 26.07
C SER A 489 -14.02 -5.56 27.09
N ILE A 490 -13.24 -4.55 26.77
CA ILE A 490 -12.25 -3.93 27.65
C ILE A 490 -12.39 -2.41 27.61
N LYS A 491 -11.91 -1.76 28.66
CA LYS A 491 -11.91 -0.30 28.82
C LYS A 491 -10.60 0.28 28.30
N LEU A 492 -10.69 1.28 27.45
CA LEU A 492 -9.58 2.07 26.93
C LEU A 492 -9.59 3.45 27.59
N ILE A 493 -8.47 3.93 28.06
CA ILE A 493 -8.33 5.26 28.68
C ILE A 493 -7.35 6.09 27.86
N ASN A 494 -7.87 7.06 27.12
CA ASN A 494 -7.07 8.00 26.34
C ASN A 494 -6.76 9.24 27.21
N ASN A 495 -5.47 9.47 27.46
CA ASN A 495 -4.95 10.66 28.14
C ASN A 495 -4.24 11.52 27.08
N LYS A 496 -4.97 12.43 26.46
CA LYS A 496 -4.45 13.28 25.40
C LYS A 496 -3.37 14.24 25.88
#